data_a09a7827542608cc29f4e7bd51daf074
#
_entry.id   a09a7827542608cc29f4e7bd51daf074
#
_cell.length_a   1.000
_cell.length_b   1.000
_cell.length_c   1.000
_cell.angle_alpha   90.00
_cell.angle_beta   90.00
_cell.angle_gamma   90.00
#
_symmetry.space_group_name_H-M   'P 1'
#
loop_
_entity.id
_entity.type
_entity.pdbx_description
1 polymer ?
#
loop_
_entity_poly.entity_id
_entity_poly.type
_entity_poly.pdbx_seq_one_letter_code
_entity_poly.pdbx_strand_id
1 'polypeptide(L)'
;MSKRKSAIAVVDDDPRVLESLENLFESAGYGVRSFSSARALIDTGLSDIGCLITDIGMPAVDGFDLHDLVKKVRPDLPVFLMTGRDVAGDQQRALLNGSSGFFRKPFDGPALLAAVSKALESKSEMSASNEG
;
A
#
# COMPACT_ATOMS: atom_id res chain seq x y z
N MET A 1 -2.67 -25.41 7.64
CA MET A 1 -2.31 -24.85 7.43
C MET A 1 -2.41 -23.74 7.44
N SER A 2 -2.04 -23.20 7.70
CA SER A 2 -2.33 -22.14 7.83
C SER A 2 -1.90 -21.31 6.94
N LYS A 3 -2.64 -20.63 6.41
CA LYS A 3 -2.36 -19.78 5.61
C LYS A 3 -1.97 -18.62 6.29
N ARG A 4 -0.85 -18.09 6.33
CA ARG A 4 -0.59 -16.92 6.91
C ARG A 4 -1.06 -15.90 6.03
N LYS A 5 -1.85 -14.99 6.44
CA LYS A 5 -2.27 -13.86 5.68
C LYS A 5 -1.12 -12.92 5.55
N SER A 6 -0.87 -12.39 4.38
CA SER A 6 0.14 -11.38 4.18
C SER A 6 -0.26 -10.09 4.88
N ALA A 7 0.70 -9.38 5.39
CA ALA A 7 0.44 -8.12 6.07
C ALA A 7 0.28 -6.99 5.06
N ILE A 8 -0.46 -5.96 5.45
CA ILE A 8 -0.57 -4.73 4.69
C ILE A 8 0.41 -3.74 5.31
N ALA A 9 1.34 -3.25 4.52
CA ALA A 9 2.29 -2.24 5.00
C ALA A 9 1.72 -0.87 4.73
N VAL A 10 1.76 0.02 5.72
CA VAL A 10 1.29 1.39 5.58
C VAL A 10 2.43 2.33 5.95
N VAL A 11 2.67 3.32 5.12
CA VAL A 11 3.78 4.26 5.29
C VAL A 11 3.25 5.69 5.23
N ASP A 12 3.43 6.43 6.32
CA ASP A 12 3.00 7.83 6.39
C ASP A 12 3.72 8.47 7.56
N ASP A 13 4.16 9.71 7.41
CA ASP A 13 4.86 10.38 8.48
C ASP A 13 3.91 10.99 9.53
N ASP A 14 2.59 10.90 9.31
CA ASP A 14 1.60 11.36 10.27
C ASP A 14 1.08 10.17 11.07
N PRO A 15 1.36 10.10 12.39
CA PRO A 15 0.93 8.95 13.19
C PRO A 15 -0.58 8.79 13.28
N ARG A 16 -1.34 9.88 13.09
CA ARG A 16 -2.80 9.79 13.13
C ARG A 16 -3.33 9.04 11.90
N VAL A 17 -2.67 9.23 10.76
CA VAL A 17 -3.04 8.50 9.55
C VAL A 17 -2.70 7.03 9.71
N LEU A 18 -1.52 6.73 10.27
CA LEU A 18 -1.13 5.34 10.51
C LEU A 18 -2.13 4.64 11.41
N GLU A 19 -2.56 5.33 12.47
CA GLU A 19 -3.51 4.73 13.39
C GLU A 19 -4.85 4.46 12.71
N SER A 20 -5.31 5.39 11.87
CA SER A 20 -6.56 5.21 11.14
C SER A 20 -6.49 4.01 10.21
N LEU A 21 -5.36 3.86 9.52
CA LEU A 21 -5.19 2.74 8.60
C LEU A 21 -5.10 1.42 9.35
N GLU A 22 -4.39 1.42 10.48
CA GLU A 22 -4.30 0.22 11.31
C GLU A 22 -5.68 -0.23 11.75
N ASN A 23 -6.48 0.70 12.27
CA ASN A 23 -7.81 0.37 12.73
C ASN A 23 -8.70 -0.15 11.61
N LEU A 24 -8.61 0.48 10.46
CA LEU A 24 -9.41 0.09 9.31
C LEU A 24 -9.13 -1.36 8.89
N PHE A 25 -7.88 -1.67 8.69
CA PHE A 25 -7.52 -2.98 8.15
C PHE A 25 -7.56 -4.08 9.22
N GLU A 26 -7.21 -3.75 10.45
CA GLU A 26 -7.29 -4.74 11.52
C GLU A 26 -8.72 -5.12 11.80
N SER A 27 -9.65 -4.18 11.72
CA SER A 27 -11.06 -4.50 11.93
C SER A 27 -11.59 -5.44 10.84
N ALA A 28 -10.93 -5.49 9.71
CA ALA A 28 -11.32 -6.38 8.61
C ALA A 28 -10.53 -7.70 8.64
N GLY A 29 -9.69 -7.90 9.65
CA GLY A 29 -8.97 -9.17 9.80
C GLY A 29 -7.60 -9.21 9.20
N TYR A 30 -7.06 -8.09 8.73
CA TYR A 30 -5.72 -8.06 8.15
C TYR A 30 -4.66 -7.72 9.19
N GLY A 31 -3.48 -8.28 9.04
CA GLY A 31 -2.33 -7.82 9.80
C GLY A 31 -1.80 -6.54 9.16
N VAL A 32 -1.33 -5.60 9.97
CA VAL A 32 -0.85 -4.32 9.48
C VAL A 32 0.52 -4.03 10.06
N ARG A 33 1.40 -3.53 9.24
CA ARG A 33 2.72 -3.06 9.69
C ARG A 33 2.84 -1.61 9.30
N SER A 34 3.09 -0.76 10.29
CA SER A 34 3.13 0.68 10.09
C SER A 34 4.55 1.19 10.12
N PHE A 35 4.85 2.12 9.23
CA PHE A 35 6.17 2.72 9.12
C PHE A 35 6.00 4.23 8.99
N SER A 36 6.80 4.99 9.72
CA SER A 36 6.72 6.44 9.66
C SER A 36 7.58 7.04 8.56
N SER A 37 8.32 6.21 7.83
CA SER A 37 9.13 6.66 6.72
C SER A 37 9.35 5.53 5.73
N ALA A 38 9.66 5.88 4.50
CA ALA A 38 10.00 4.89 3.49
C ALA A 38 11.26 4.12 3.89
N ARG A 39 12.20 4.80 4.52
CA ARG A 39 13.44 4.16 4.94
C ARG A 39 13.20 3.04 5.94
N ALA A 40 12.26 3.27 6.86
CA ALA A 40 11.95 2.25 7.86
C ALA A 40 11.41 0.98 7.19
N LEU A 41 10.59 1.14 6.17
CA LEU A 41 10.07 0.00 5.42
C LEU A 41 11.20 -0.71 4.67
N ILE A 42 12.03 0.04 4.00
CA ILE A 42 13.13 -0.53 3.22
C ILE A 42 14.07 -1.34 4.13
N ASP A 43 14.38 -0.79 5.30
CA ASP A 43 15.26 -1.48 6.23
C ASP A 43 14.65 -2.77 6.78
N THR A 44 13.34 -2.80 6.91
CA THR A 44 12.63 -3.99 7.41
C THR A 44 12.50 -5.06 6.33
N GLY A 45 12.30 -4.64 5.09
CA GLY A 45 12.14 -5.57 3.98
C GLY A 45 10.68 -5.80 3.62
N LEU A 46 10.47 -6.45 2.48
CA LEU A 46 9.14 -6.60 1.90
C LEU A 46 8.63 -8.03 1.88
N SER A 47 9.33 -8.95 2.50
CA SER A 47 9.04 -10.39 2.28
C SER A 47 7.67 -10.84 2.77
N ASP A 48 7.17 -10.23 3.84
CA ASP A 48 5.89 -10.65 4.39
C ASP A 48 4.73 -9.79 3.98
N ILE A 49 4.94 -8.90 3.02
CA ILE A 49 3.94 -7.90 2.68
C ILE A 49 3.17 -8.30 1.45
N GLY A 50 1.85 -8.21 1.52
CA GLY A 50 0.98 -8.50 0.39
C GLY A 50 0.42 -7.27 -0.30
N CYS A 51 0.58 -6.09 0.32
CA CYS A 51 0.07 -4.84 -0.24
C CYS A 51 0.76 -3.69 0.46
N LEU A 52 1.03 -2.63 -0.26
CA LEU A 52 1.65 -1.43 0.30
C LEU A 52 0.74 -0.24 0.08
N ILE A 53 0.54 0.56 1.12
CA ILE A 53 -0.16 1.84 1.02
C ILE A 53 0.80 2.89 1.52
N THR A 54 1.12 3.87 0.69
CA THR A 54 2.10 4.88 1.09
C THR A 54 1.64 6.29 0.76
N ASP A 55 1.94 7.21 1.67
CA ASP A 55 1.75 8.62 1.43
C ASP A 55 2.77 9.09 0.39
N ILE A 56 2.38 10.03 -0.46
CA ILE A 56 3.29 10.58 -1.46
C ILE A 56 4.21 11.61 -0.86
N GLY A 57 3.69 12.48 -0.04
CA GLY A 57 4.39 13.68 0.38
C GLY A 57 5.29 13.54 1.59
N MET A 58 6.17 12.57 1.59
CA MET A 58 7.08 12.35 2.72
C MET A 58 8.44 12.96 2.43
N PRO A 59 9.18 13.37 3.47
CA PRO A 59 10.52 13.90 3.27
C PRO A 59 11.50 12.81 2.82
N ALA A 60 12.56 13.21 2.18
CA ALA A 60 13.65 12.35 1.70
C ALA A 60 13.18 11.43 0.58
N VAL A 61 12.57 10.31 0.89
CA VAL A 61 12.08 9.37 -0.11
C VAL A 61 10.57 9.48 -0.11
N ASP A 62 9.99 10.04 -1.16
CA ASP A 62 8.54 10.21 -1.22
C ASP A 62 7.88 8.94 -1.73
N GLY A 63 6.54 8.97 -1.80
CA GLY A 63 5.78 7.80 -2.18
C GLY A 63 6.02 7.32 -3.61
N PHE A 64 6.31 8.25 -4.52
CA PHE A 64 6.62 7.85 -5.89
C PHE A 64 7.99 7.15 -5.96
N ASP A 65 8.96 7.66 -5.23
CA ASP A 65 10.28 7.03 -5.16
C ASP A 65 10.17 5.65 -4.54
N LEU A 66 9.38 5.54 -3.48
CA LEU A 66 9.18 4.25 -2.82
C LEU A 66 8.50 3.25 -3.76
N HIS A 67 7.52 3.72 -4.51
CA HIS A 67 6.82 2.87 -5.48
C HIS A 67 7.82 2.29 -6.49
N ASP A 68 8.71 3.13 -7.00
CA ASP A 68 9.69 2.71 -7.99
C ASP A 68 10.65 1.67 -7.41
N LEU A 69 11.10 1.89 -6.18
CA LEU A 69 11.99 0.94 -5.52
C LEU A 69 11.29 -0.41 -5.29
N VAL A 70 10.05 -0.36 -4.82
CA VAL A 70 9.30 -1.57 -4.52
C VAL A 70 9.07 -2.37 -5.80
N LYS A 71 8.77 -1.70 -6.90
CA LYS A 71 8.50 -2.39 -8.15
C LYS A 71 9.74 -3.09 -8.70
N LYS A 72 10.93 -2.62 -8.35
CA LYS A 72 12.15 -3.32 -8.76
C LYS A 72 12.35 -4.60 -7.97
N VAL A 73 11.96 -4.60 -6.69
CA VAL A 73 12.17 -5.74 -5.81
C VAL A 73 11.01 -6.71 -5.86
N ARG A 74 9.80 -6.17 -5.86
CA ARG A 74 8.58 -6.97 -5.83
C ARG A 74 7.61 -6.43 -6.88
N PRO A 75 7.85 -6.71 -8.17
CA PRO A 75 6.97 -6.18 -9.23
C PRO A 75 5.53 -6.66 -9.11
N ASP A 76 5.29 -7.74 -8.38
CA ASP A 76 3.95 -8.28 -8.16
C ASP A 76 3.17 -7.56 -7.07
N LEU A 77 3.84 -6.74 -6.26
CA LEU A 77 3.21 -6.18 -5.07
C LEU A 77 2.27 -5.03 -5.44
N PRO A 78 0.98 -5.09 -5.03
CA PRO A 78 0.09 -3.95 -5.25
C PRO A 78 0.51 -2.77 -4.38
N VAL A 79 0.57 -1.59 -4.99
CA VAL A 79 0.95 -0.37 -4.28
C VAL A 79 -0.14 0.67 -4.49
N PHE A 80 -0.66 1.20 -3.38
CA PHE A 80 -1.64 2.27 -3.40
C PHE A 80 -0.99 3.54 -2.88
N LEU A 81 -1.23 4.64 -3.56
CA LEU A 81 -0.65 5.92 -3.20
C LEU A 81 -1.70 6.82 -2.59
N MET A 82 -1.33 7.58 -1.56
CA MET A 82 -2.23 8.52 -0.91
C MET A 82 -1.59 9.88 -0.83
N THR A 83 -2.41 10.92 -0.84
CA THR A 83 -1.90 12.27 -0.70
C THR A 83 -2.86 13.15 0.07
N GLY A 84 -2.33 14.03 0.90
CA GLY A 84 -3.09 15.10 1.53
C GLY A 84 -2.89 16.43 0.82
N ARG A 85 -2.03 16.44 -0.19
CA ARG A 85 -1.75 17.68 -0.94
C ARG A 85 -2.55 17.67 -2.24
N ASP A 86 -2.82 18.86 -2.73
CA ASP A 86 -3.59 18.99 -3.96
C ASP A 86 -2.64 19.52 -5.03
N VAL A 87 -1.79 18.64 -5.53
CA VAL A 87 -0.80 19.00 -6.53
C VAL A 87 -1.26 18.47 -7.88
N ALA A 88 -1.37 19.36 -8.84
CA ALA A 88 -1.78 18.98 -10.18
C ALA A 88 -0.79 17.98 -10.75
N GLY A 89 -1.30 16.94 -11.35
CA GLY A 89 -0.46 15.94 -11.97
C GLY A 89 -0.12 14.74 -11.10
N ASP A 90 -0.37 14.81 -9.78
CA ASP A 90 -0.07 13.67 -8.91
C ASP A 90 -0.88 12.45 -9.30
N GLN A 91 -2.17 12.63 -9.56
CA GLN A 91 -3.03 11.52 -9.93
C GLN A 91 -2.60 10.90 -11.25
N GLN A 92 -2.27 11.75 -12.22
CA GLN A 92 -1.83 11.27 -13.52
C GLN A 92 -0.50 10.54 -13.40
N ARG A 93 0.41 11.05 -12.57
CA ARG A 93 1.69 10.41 -12.35
C ARG A 93 1.51 9.04 -11.72
N ALA A 94 0.55 8.93 -10.78
CA ALA A 94 0.26 7.65 -10.14
C ALA A 94 -0.23 6.63 -11.15
N LEU A 95 -1.10 7.07 -12.07
CA LEU A 95 -1.58 6.18 -13.11
C LEU A 95 -0.46 5.73 -14.04
N LEU A 96 0.41 6.64 -14.41
CA LEU A 96 1.51 6.32 -15.31
C LEU A 96 2.55 5.41 -14.68
N ASN A 97 2.70 5.50 -13.35
CA ASN A 97 3.63 4.64 -12.64
C ASN A 97 3.12 3.21 -12.46
N GLY A 98 1.88 2.95 -12.81
CA GLY A 98 1.33 1.62 -12.64
C GLY A 98 0.93 1.29 -11.22
N SER A 99 0.64 2.31 -10.39
CA SER A 99 0.16 2.06 -9.05
C SER A 99 -1.22 1.40 -9.12
N SER A 100 -1.58 0.66 -8.09
CA SER A 100 -2.86 -0.03 -8.04
C SER A 100 -4.01 0.90 -7.73
N GLY A 101 -3.74 2.04 -7.11
CA GLY A 101 -4.78 3.02 -6.84
C GLY A 101 -4.21 4.29 -6.25
N PHE A 102 -5.01 5.34 -6.22
CA PHE A 102 -4.62 6.65 -5.75
C PHE A 102 -5.76 7.20 -4.92
N PHE A 103 -5.48 7.60 -3.69
CA PHE A 103 -6.50 8.08 -2.77
C PHE A 103 -6.09 9.42 -2.18
N ARG A 104 -7.08 10.29 -1.98
CA ARG A 104 -6.84 11.58 -1.35
C ARG A 104 -7.21 11.49 0.12
N LYS A 105 -6.50 12.21 0.95
CA LYS A 105 -6.85 12.32 2.36
C LYS A 105 -7.77 13.52 2.57
N PRO A 106 -8.75 13.43 3.42
CA PRO A 106 -9.11 12.24 4.20
C PRO A 106 -9.71 11.19 3.28
N PHE A 107 -9.28 9.95 3.45
CA PHE A 107 -9.71 8.89 2.55
C PHE A 107 -11.04 8.30 2.97
N ASP A 108 -11.71 7.70 1.99
CA ASP A 108 -12.94 6.96 2.23
C ASP A 108 -12.51 5.56 2.66
N GLY A 109 -12.67 5.24 3.95
CA GLY A 109 -12.23 3.97 4.48
C GLY A 109 -12.80 2.75 3.77
N PRO A 110 -14.14 2.68 3.61
CA PRO A 110 -14.71 1.55 2.87
C PRO A 110 -14.21 1.41 1.45
N ALA A 111 -14.00 2.52 0.75
CA ALA A 111 -13.49 2.46 -0.63
C ALA A 111 -12.06 1.94 -0.67
N LEU A 112 -11.22 2.40 0.25
CA LEU A 112 -9.84 1.94 0.32
C LEU A 112 -9.79 0.46 0.68
N LEU A 113 -10.58 0.05 1.65
CA LEU A 113 -10.64 -1.34 2.07
C LEU A 113 -11.07 -2.23 0.90
N ALA A 114 -12.09 -1.80 0.15
CA ALA A 114 -12.57 -2.58 -0.98
C ALA A 114 -11.51 -2.71 -2.07
N ALA A 115 -10.78 -1.63 -2.34
CA ALA A 115 -9.74 -1.66 -3.36
C ALA A 115 -8.59 -2.60 -2.97
N VAL A 116 -8.18 -2.56 -1.71
CA VAL A 116 -7.12 -3.42 -1.23
C VAL A 116 -7.56 -4.88 -1.24
N SER A 117 -8.77 -5.15 -0.77
CA SER A 117 -9.30 -6.51 -0.76
C SER A 117 -9.37 -7.09 -2.16
N LYS A 118 -9.80 -6.27 -3.11
CA LYS A 118 -9.89 -6.71 -4.49
C LYS A 118 -8.51 -7.01 -5.06
N ALA A 119 -7.52 -6.20 -4.77
CA ALA A 119 -6.16 -6.41 -5.25
C ALA A 119 -5.61 -7.72 -4.69
N LEU A 120 -5.87 -8.01 -3.43
CA LEU A 120 -5.39 -9.24 -2.82
C LEU A 120 -6.12 -10.46 -3.37
N GLU A 121 -7.40 -10.33 -3.63
CA GLU A 121 -8.17 -11.43 -4.23
C GLU A 121 -7.70 -11.74 -5.65
N SER A 122 -7.47 -10.72 -6.44
CA SER A 122 -7.01 -10.92 -7.81
C SER A 122 -5.69 -11.67 -7.84
N LYS A 123 -4.79 -11.31 -6.92
CA LYS A 123 -3.51 -11.97 -6.84
C LYS A 123 -3.68 -13.44 -6.46
N SER A 124 -4.57 -13.70 -5.52
CA SER A 124 -4.87 -15.07 -5.10
C SER A 124 -5.46 -15.88 -6.22
N GLU A 125 -6.39 -15.29 -6.96
CA GLU A 125 -7.02 -15.97 -8.07
C GLU A 125 -6.03 -16.29 -9.18
N MET A 126 -5.13 -15.37 -9.45
CA MET A 126 -4.11 -15.61 -10.46
C MET A 126 -3.21 -16.75 -10.07
N SER A 127 -2.84 -16.83 -8.80
CA SER A 127 -2.05 -17.94 -8.31
C SER A 127 -2.77 -19.26 -8.49
N ALA A 128 -4.04 -19.28 -8.13
CA ALA A 128 -4.83 -20.49 -8.26
C ALA A 128 -4.94 -20.93 -9.71
N SER A 129 -5.14 -19.96 -10.61
CA SER A 129 -5.24 -20.28 -12.02
C SER A 129 -3.97 -20.89 -12.56
N ASN A 130 -2.85 -20.38 -12.11
CA ASN A 130 -1.58 -20.89 -12.59
C ASN A 130 -1.32 -22.31 -12.18
N GLU A 131 -1.90 -22.71 -11.10
CA GLU A 131 -1.70 -24.06 -10.66
C GLU A 131 -2.56 -25.04 -11.40
N GLY A 132 -3.65 -24.57 -11.88
CA GLY A 132 -4.58 -25.40 -12.59
C GLY A 132 -4.09 -25.79 -13.94
#